data_36fa2f3942ae2a7a2b97777165fa37e2
#
_entry.id   36fa2f3942ae2a7a2b97777165fa37e2
#
_cell.length_a   1.000
_cell.length_b   1.000
_cell.length_c   1.000
_cell.angle_alpha   90.00
_cell.angle_beta   90.00
_cell.angle_gamma   90.00
#
_symmetry.space_group_name_H-M   'P 1'
#
loop_
_entity.id
_entity.type
_entity.pdbx_description
1 polymer ?
#
loop_
_entity_poly.entity_id
_entity_poly.type
_entity_poly.pdbx_seq_one_letter_code
_entity_poly.pdbx_strand_id
1 'polypeptide(L)'
;NLIYNSEEVNGMKVAETVYKMDGNTLANYMKYNYKYDDQNRMTESEALKWNSTKNTWGKDMCIRYAYQGKTMTTTYYKWNNKKGEYILVPEMTVIMDNPNM
;
A
#
# COMPACT_ATOMS: atom_id res chain seq x y z
N ASN A 1 -19.21 -7.41 0.62
CA ASN A 1 -18.36 -8.17 1.54
C ASN A 1 -16.96 -8.32 0.98
N LEU A 2 -15.98 -7.91 1.77
CA LEU A 2 -14.57 -8.02 1.40
C LEU A 2 -13.94 -9.20 2.15
N ILE A 3 -13.06 -9.90 1.46
CA ILE A 3 -12.31 -11.01 2.03
C ILE A 3 -10.83 -10.70 1.87
N TYR A 4 -10.04 -10.90 2.93
CA TYR A 4 -8.64 -10.52 3.02
C TYR A 4 -7.76 -11.75 3.10
N ASN A 5 -6.67 -11.75 2.34
CA ASN A 5 -5.65 -12.80 2.39
C ASN A 5 -4.28 -12.15 2.52
N SER A 6 -3.60 -12.43 3.63
CA SER A 6 -2.29 -11.82 3.93
C SER A 6 -1.16 -12.80 3.64
N GLU A 7 -0.03 -12.27 3.19
CA GLU A 7 1.22 -13.01 3.04
C GLU A 7 2.23 -12.47 4.05
N GLU A 8 2.93 -13.37 4.73
CA GLU A 8 3.92 -13.02 5.74
C GLU A 8 5.27 -13.67 5.41
N VAL A 9 6.34 -12.93 5.70
CA VAL A 9 7.71 -13.42 5.62
C VAL A 9 8.40 -13.04 6.93
N ASN A 10 8.95 -14.03 7.64
CA ASN A 10 9.61 -13.81 8.93
C ASN A 10 8.73 -13.05 9.94
N GLY A 11 7.43 -13.36 9.95
CA GLY A 11 6.49 -12.73 10.86
C GLY A 11 6.03 -11.35 10.46
N MET A 12 6.49 -10.83 9.30
CA MET A 12 6.12 -9.52 8.80
C MET A 12 5.15 -9.65 7.64
N LYS A 13 4.07 -8.89 7.66
CA LYS A 13 3.11 -8.86 6.55
C LYS A 13 3.74 -8.13 5.36
N VAL A 14 3.96 -8.85 4.24
CA VAL A 14 4.57 -8.28 3.04
C VAL A 14 3.56 -7.98 1.96
N ALA A 15 2.38 -8.61 2.00
CA ALA A 15 1.31 -8.34 1.04
C ALA A 15 -0.04 -8.68 1.62
N GLU A 16 -1.07 -8.05 1.08
CA GLU A 16 -2.46 -8.38 1.39
C GLU A 16 -3.30 -8.23 0.14
N THR A 17 -4.01 -9.29 -0.24
CA THR A 17 -4.93 -9.25 -1.36
C THR A 17 -6.35 -9.18 -0.83
N VAL A 18 -7.14 -8.27 -1.37
CA VAL A 18 -8.52 -8.05 -1.00
C VAL A 18 -9.41 -8.51 -2.16
N TYR A 19 -10.39 -9.34 -1.84
CA TYR A 19 -11.35 -9.86 -2.81
C TYR A 19 -12.74 -9.35 -2.49
N LYS A 20 -13.55 -9.22 -3.54
CA LYS A 20 -14.98 -8.98 -3.41
C LYS A 20 -15.74 -10.25 -3.77
N MET A 21 -16.84 -10.51 -3.08
CA MET A 21 -17.76 -11.55 -3.51
C MET A 21 -18.50 -11.09 -4.76
N ASP A 22 -18.50 -11.96 -5.77
CA ASP A 22 -19.22 -11.75 -7.02
C ASP A 22 -20.05 -13.00 -7.25
N GLY A 23 -21.31 -12.98 -6.74
CA GLY A 23 -22.12 -14.17 -6.69
C GLY A 23 -21.50 -15.21 -5.76
N ASN A 24 -21.16 -16.38 -6.29
CA ASN A 24 -20.51 -17.47 -5.54
C ASN A 24 -19.00 -17.51 -5.76
N THR A 25 -18.43 -16.52 -6.43
CA THR A 25 -16.99 -16.49 -6.71
C THR A 25 -16.35 -15.27 -6.07
N LEU A 26 -15.02 -15.35 -5.88
CA LEU A 26 -14.22 -14.23 -5.42
C LEU A 26 -13.60 -13.53 -6.62
N ALA A 27 -13.75 -12.20 -6.66
CA ALA A 27 -13.12 -11.37 -7.67
C ALA A 27 -12.00 -10.53 -7.01
N ASN A 28 -10.87 -10.40 -7.70
CA ASN A 28 -9.80 -9.51 -7.26
C ASN A 28 -10.33 -8.08 -7.15
N TYR A 29 -9.90 -7.36 -6.11
CA TYR A 29 -10.34 -6.00 -5.87
C TYR A 29 -9.15 -5.07 -5.64
N MET A 30 -8.41 -5.26 -4.57
CA MET A 30 -7.24 -4.46 -4.20
C MET A 30 -6.11 -5.37 -3.77
N LYS A 31 -4.90 -4.87 -3.89
CA LYS A 31 -3.71 -5.53 -3.35
C LYS A 31 -2.80 -4.49 -2.74
N TYR A 32 -2.25 -4.82 -1.57
CA TYR A 32 -1.31 -3.95 -0.86
C TYR A 32 0.02 -4.68 -0.74
N ASN A 33 1.11 -3.98 -1.05
CA ASN A 33 2.47 -4.48 -0.87
C ASN A 33 3.18 -3.59 0.14
N TYR A 34 3.91 -4.21 1.09
CA TYR A 34 4.56 -3.51 2.18
C TYR A 34 6.06 -3.74 2.14
N LYS A 35 6.82 -2.68 2.42
CA LYS A 35 8.27 -2.76 2.55
C LYS A 35 8.68 -2.28 3.92
N TYR A 36 9.79 -2.84 4.41
CA TYR A 36 10.32 -2.55 5.75
C TYR A 36 11.81 -2.26 5.66
N ASP A 37 12.33 -1.50 6.63
CA ASP A 37 13.76 -1.29 6.76
C ASP A 37 14.40 -2.42 7.59
N ASP A 38 15.71 -2.32 7.81
CA ASP A 38 16.46 -3.33 8.57
C ASP A 38 16.13 -3.34 10.06
N GLN A 39 15.36 -2.38 10.55
CA GLN A 39 14.85 -2.34 11.92
C GLN A 39 13.38 -2.79 12.00
N ASN A 40 12.88 -3.41 10.92
CA ASN A 40 11.51 -3.92 10.83
C ASN A 40 10.44 -2.84 10.93
N ARG A 41 10.78 -1.60 10.53
CA ARG A 41 9.81 -0.51 10.45
C ARG A 41 9.29 -0.39 9.02
N MET A 42 7.98 -0.22 8.86
CA MET A 42 7.40 -0.08 7.53
C MET A 42 7.87 1.22 6.87
N THR A 43 8.40 1.11 5.66
CA THR A 43 8.89 2.27 4.88
C THR A 43 8.00 2.61 3.70
N GLU A 44 7.19 1.66 3.24
CA GLU A 44 6.33 1.88 2.09
C GLU A 44 5.11 0.97 2.14
N SER A 45 3.98 1.51 1.71
CA SER A 45 2.76 0.75 1.47
C SER A 45 2.26 1.15 0.08
N GLU A 46 2.22 0.19 -0.84
CA GLU A 46 1.75 0.43 -2.21
C GLU A 46 0.41 -0.25 -2.41
N ALA A 47 -0.57 0.48 -2.95
CA ALA A 47 -1.90 -0.05 -3.26
C ALA A 47 -2.04 -0.23 -4.78
N LEU A 48 -2.52 -1.41 -5.15
CA LEU A 48 -2.81 -1.76 -6.54
C LEU A 48 -4.31 -2.03 -6.68
N LYS A 49 -4.87 -1.65 -7.81
CA LYS A 49 -6.27 -1.94 -8.14
C LYS A 49 -6.34 -3.00 -9.22
N TRP A 50 -7.33 -3.89 -9.09
CA TRP A 50 -7.58 -4.87 -10.14
C TRP A 50 -8.30 -4.22 -11.31
N ASN A 51 -7.78 -4.47 -12.52
CA ASN A 51 -8.43 -4.06 -13.77
C ASN A 51 -9.03 -5.30 -14.41
N SER A 52 -10.34 -5.47 -14.30
CA SER A 52 -11.04 -6.64 -14.79
C SER A 52 -11.10 -6.72 -16.32
N THR A 53 -10.98 -5.59 -17.00
CA THR A 53 -10.96 -5.55 -18.46
C THR A 53 -9.66 -6.12 -19.02
N LYS A 54 -8.53 -5.76 -18.38
CA LYS A 54 -7.20 -6.22 -18.80
C LYS A 54 -6.68 -7.43 -18.03
N ASN A 55 -7.38 -7.85 -16.96
CA ASN A 55 -6.96 -8.91 -16.05
C ASN A 55 -5.55 -8.68 -15.50
N THR A 56 -5.30 -7.45 -15.06
CA THR A 56 -4.01 -7.07 -14.50
C THR A 56 -4.18 -6.19 -13.26
N TRP A 57 -3.15 -6.17 -12.42
CA TRP A 57 -3.04 -5.22 -11.32
C TRP A 57 -2.45 -3.92 -11.86
N GLY A 58 -3.08 -2.77 -11.53
CA GLY A 58 -2.57 -1.46 -11.88
C GLY A 58 -2.17 -0.69 -10.64
N LYS A 59 -1.12 0.11 -10.74
CA LYS A 59 -0.69 0.95 -9.63
C LYS A 59 -1.74 2.02 -9.34
N ASP A 60 -1.99 2.30 -8.06
CA ASP A 60 -2.98 3.28 -7.62
C ASP A 60 -2.36 4.36 -6.76
N MET A 61 -1.80 3.99 -5.63
CA MET A 61 -1.19 4.96 -4.73
C MET A 61 -0.07 4.31 -3.92
N CYS A 62 0.77 5.18 -3.35
CA CYS A 62 1.89 4.74 -2.53
C CYS A 62 2.01 5.68 -1.34
N ILE A 63 2.22 5.12 -0.16
CA ILE A 63 2.50 5.87 1.05
C ILE A 63 3.92 5.52 1.47
N ARG A 64 4.72 6.54 1.77
CA ARG A 64 6.07 6.34 2.28
C ARG A 64 6.18 6.88 3.69
N TYR A 65 6.93 6.18 4.52
CA TYR A 65 7.12 6.50 5.92
C TYR A 65 8.60 6.77 6.16
N ALA A 66 8.92 7.97 6.65
CA ALA A 66 10.29 8.35 7.00
C ALA A 66 10.35 8.59 8.51
N TYR A 67 11.30 7.95 9.17
CA TYR A 67 11.46 8.02 10.62
C TYR A 67 12.63 8.92 10.96
N GLN A 68 12.41 9.88 11.86
CA GLN A 68 13.44 10.80 12.28
C GLN A 68 13.28 11.08 13.78
N GLY A 69 14.06 10.36 14.60
CA GLY A 69 13.96 10.46 16.05
C GLY A 69 12.57 10.10 16.53
N LYS A 70 11.91 11.04 17.21
CA LYS A 70 10.58 10.82 17.79
C LYS A 70 9.44 11.07 16.82
N THR A 71 9.74 11.45 15.59
CA THR A 71 8.70 11.75 14.60
C THR A 71 8.73 10.79 13.42
N MET A 72 7.60 10.69 12.76
CA MET A 72 7.45 9.95 11.51
C MET A 72 6.70 10.83 10.53
N THR A 73 7.24 10.94 9.31
CA THR A 73 6.58 11.67 8.22
C THR A 73 5.95 10.68 7.27
N THR A 74 4.67 10.89 6.97
CA THR A 74 3.91 10.08 6.03
C THR A 74 3.69 10.89 4.78
N THR A 75 4.15 10.39 3.63
CA THR A 75 4.07 11.08 2.35
C THR A 75 3.22 10.26 1.39
N TYR A 76 2.25 10.88 0.74
CA TYR A 76 1.32 10.23 -0.17
C TYR A 76 1.66 10.54 -1.62
N TYR A 77 1.58 9.51 -2.47
CA TYR A 77 1.81 9.61 -3.90
C TYR A 77 0.65 8.95 -4.63
N LYS A 78 0.19 9.58 -5.71
CA LYS A 78 -0.86 9.04 -6.57
C LYS A 78 -0.25 8.65 -7.90
N TRP A 79 -0.61 7.47 -8.41
CA TRP A 79 -0.13 7.01 -9.70
C TRP A 79 -0.74 7.84 -10.82
N ASN A 80 0.10 8.30 -11.74
CA ASN A 80 -0.31 9.04 -12.92
C ASN A 80 -0.04 8.18 -14.16
N ASN A 81 -1.12 7.70 -14.80
CA ASN A 81 -1.00 6.81 -15.94
C ASN A 81 -0.36 7.48 -17.15
N LYS A 82 -0.59 8.77 -17.34
CA LYS A 82 -0.04 9.50 -18.49
C LYS A 82 1.46 9.66 -18.38
N LYS A 83 1.96 9.97 -17.18
CA LYS A 83 3.39 10.16 -16.94
C LYS A 83 4.12 8.86 -16.61
N GLY A 84 3.37 7.81 -16.23
CA GLY A 84 3.97 6.55 -15.83
C GLY A 84 4.80 6.65 -14.55
N GLU A 85 4.37 7.48 -13.61
CA GLU A 85 5.09 7.68 -12.35
C GLU A 85 4.15 8.08 -11.22
N TYR A 86 4.64 7.95 -9.99
CA TYR A 86 3.92 8.44 -8.81
C TYR A 86 4.14 9.94 -8.66
N ILE A 87 3.06 10.66 -8.38
CA ILE A 87 3.07 12.11 -8.18
C ILE A 87 2.75 12.39 -6.73
N LEU A 88 3.58 13.22 -6.09
CA LEU A 88 3.38 13.64 -4.70
C LEU A 88 2.05 14.38 -4.55
N VAL A 89 1.34 14.08 -3.44
CA VAL A 89 0.13 14.78 -3.03
C VAL A 89 0.48 15.55 -1.76
N PRO A 90 0.98 16.80 -1.89
CA PRO A 90 1.56 17.53 -0.74
C PRO A 90 0.59 17.76 0.41
N GLU A 91 -0.67 18.02 0.11
CA GLU A 91 -1.69 18.31 1.13
C GLU A 91 -2.01 17.12 2.03
N MET A 92 -1.57 15.92 1.66
CA MET A 92 -1.77 14.70 2.45
C MET A 92 -0.52 14.29 3.23
N THR A 93 0.52 15.12 3.23
CA THR A 93 1.73 14.85 4.02
C THR A 93 1.42 15.10 5.50
N VAL A 94 1.73 14.14 6.35
CA VAL A 94 1.45 14.21 7.79
C VAL A 94 2.72 13.91 8.57
N ILE A 95 2.99 14.73 9.59
CA ILE A 95 4.07 14.48 10.55
C ILE A 95 3.40 14.08 11.87
N MET A 96 3.79 12.94 12.42
CA MET A 96 3.19 12.40 13.63
C MET A 96 4.26 11.80 14.53
N ASP A 97 3.86 11.39 15.72
CA ASP A 97 4.76 10.71 16.65
C ASP A 97 5.18 9.36 16.05
N ASN A 98 6.44 9.02 16.24
CA ASN A 98 6.98 7.74 15.77
C ASN A 98 6.40 6.61 16.63
N PRO A 99 5.62 5.68 16.06
CA PRO A 99 4.98 4.61 16.83
C PRO A 99 5.97 3.58 17.37
N ASN A 100 7.23 3.62 16.91
CA ASN A 100 8.28 2.70 17.35
C ASN A 100 9.13 3.27 18.48
N MET A 101 8.80 4.44 18.99
CA MET A 101 9.55 5.09 20.07
C MET A 101 8.82 4.97 21.40
#